data_8b2ab93b27143c745383018292f1991f
#
_entry.id   8b2ab93b27143c745383018292f1991f
#
_cell.length_a   1.000
_cell.length_b   1.000
_cell.length_c   1.000
_cell.angle_alpha   90.00
_cell.angle_beta   90.00
_cell.angle_gamma   90.00
#
_symmetry.space_group_name_H-M   'P 1'
#
loop_
_entity.id
_entity.type
_entity.pdbx_description
1 polymer ?
#
loop_
_entity_poly.entity_id
_entity_poly.type
_entity_poly.pdbx_seq_one_letter_code
_entity_poly.pdbx_strand_id
1 'polypeptide(L)'
;MRALVIDDSRAMRRIVSGILEGLGYETRPAEHGRDGLDVLEEGWLPELVCVDWNMPVMDGLRFVSAVRANPAWRSVTIMMITSESEQGQIVRALAAGAHEYLIKPFTADAIRDKLALLGLLPEEAVL
;
A
#
# COMPACT_ATOMS: atom_id res chain seq x y z
N MET A 1 -11.83 3.73 7.95
CA MET A 1 -11.08 3.58 6.69
C MET A 1 -10.49 2.18 6.57
N ARG A 2 -10.31 1.71 5.36
CA ARG A 2 -9.81 0.36 5.07
C ARG A 2 -8.45 0.44 4.39
N ALA A 3 -7.53 -0.45 4.73
CA ALA A 3 -6.23 -0.57 4.09
C ALA A 3 -5.91 -2.02 3.76
N LEU A 4 -5.41 -2.24 2.56
CA LEU A 4 -4.90 -3.53 2.10
C LEU A 4 -3.39 -3.52 2.21
N VAL A 5 -2.81 -4.50 2.90
CA VAL A 5 -1.36 -4.57 3.13
C VAL A 5 -0.82 -5.79 2.39
N ILE A 6 -0.03 -5.54 1.35
CA ILE A 6 0.51 -6.56 0.45
C ILE A 6 2.02 -6.65 0.61
N ASP A 7 2.50 -7.76 1.13
CA ASP A 7 3.94 -8.01 1.33
C ASP A 7 4.11 -9.51 1.50
N ASP A 8 5.14 -10.10 0.90
CA ASP A 8 5.39 -11.53 1.05
C ASP A 8 5.99 -11.88 2.41
N SER A 9 6.49 -10.90 3.14
CA SER A 9 6.99 -11.08 4.51
C SER A 9 5.85 -10.98 5.51
N ARG A 10 5.56 -12.09 6.20
CA ARG A 10 4.54 -12.11 7.25
C ARG A 10 4.84 -11.10 8.36
N ALA A 11 6.12 -10.99 8.76
CA ALA A 11 6.53 -10.06 9.79
C ALA A 11 6.27 -8.62 9.36
N MET A 12 6.58 -8.29 8.11
CA MET A 12 6.35 -6.94 7.59
C MET A 12 4.86 -6.63 7.48
N ARG A 13 4.04 -7.58 7.02
CA ARG A 13 2.59 -7.39 7.00
C ARG A 13 2.05 -7.05 8.39
N ARG A 14 2.53 -7.74 9.42
CA ARG A 14 2.11 -7.49 10.80
C ARG A 14 2.54 -6.12 11.28
N ILE A 15 3.76 -5.70 10.95
CA ILE A 15 4.27 -4.38 11.37
C ILE A 15 3.45 -3.28 10.74
N VAL A 16 3.26 -3.31 9.43
CA VAL A 16 2.51 -2.27 8.71
C VAL A 16 1.04 -2.27 9.15
N SER A 17 0.42 -3.44 9.22
CA SER A 17 -0.98 -3.55 9.66
C SER A 17 -1.16 -3.02 11.08
N GLY A 18 -0.24 -3.35 11.98
CA GLY A 18 -0.30 -2.85 13.36
C GLY A 18 -0.23 -1.34 13.45
N ILE A 19 0.65 -0.71 12.66
CA ILE A 19 0.76 0.75 12.59
C ILE A 19 -0.55 1.34 12.08
N LEU A 20 -1.09 0.81 10.99
CA LEU A 20 -2.33 1.33 10.39
C LEU A 20 -3.53 1.14 11.31
N GLU A 21 -3.64 -0.01 11.98
CA GLU A 21 -4.71 -0.26 12.93
C GLU A 21 -4.63 0.70 14.12
N GLY A 22 -3.41 0.99 14.58
CA GLY A 22 -3.19 2.00 15.62
C GLY A 22 -3.62 3.40 15.20
N LEU A 23 -3.70 3.67 13.90
CA LEU A 23 -4.16 4.94 13.35
C LEU A 23 -5.66 4.94 13.02
N GLY A 24 -6.36 3.82 13.21
CA GLY A 24 -7.81 3.76 12.99
C GLY A 24 -8.24 3.00 11.73
N TYR A 25 -7.33 2.34 11.04
CA TYR A 25 -7.66 1.55 9.84
C TYR A 25 -8.15 0.16 10.19
N GLU A 26 -9.13 -0.34 9.41
CA GLU A 26 -9.42 -1.75 9.30
C GLU A 26 -8.51 -2.31 8.21
N THR A 27 -7.74 -3.36 8.50
CA THR A 27 -6.74 -3.87 7.54
C THR A 27 -7.07 -5.28 7.07
N ARG A 28 -6.67 -5.59 5.83
CA ARG A 28 -6.63 -6.96 5.31
C ARG A 28 -5.24 -7.24 4.74
N PRO A 29 -4.71 -8.45 4.92
CA PRO A 29 -3.41 -8.84 4.38
C PRO A 29 -3.53 -9.49 3.01
N ALA A 30 -2.46 -9.41 2.22
CA ALA A 30 -2.27 -10.18 1.01
C ALA A 30 -0.78 -10.52 0.87
N GLU A 31 -0.46 -11.69 0.30
CA GLU A 31 0.92 -12.17 0.25
C GLU A 31 1.67 -11.72 -1.00
N HIS A 32 0.97 -11.38 -2.07
CA HIS A 32 1.55 -10.91 -3.33
C HIS A 32 0.49 -10.17 -4.15
N GLY A 33 0.91 -9.67 -5.31
CA GLY A 33 0.03 -8.83 -6.14
C GLY A 33 -1.25 -9.53 -6.60
N ARG A 34 -1.17 -10.81 -6.98
CA ARG A 34 -2.37 -11.55 -7.42
C ARG A 34 -3.38 -11.69 -6.28
N ASP A 35 -2.88 -12.02 -5.09
CA ASP A 35 -3.70 -12.13 -3.89
C ASP A 35 -4.37 -10.79 -3.57
N GLY A 36 -3.62 -9.69 -3.72
CA GLY A 36 -4.16 -8.34 -3.54
C GLY A 36 -5.28 -8.02 -4.54
N LEU A 37 -5.10 -8.38 -5.82
CA LEU A 37 -6.15 -8.16 -6.82
C LEU A 37 -7.40 -8.98 -6.51
N ASP A 38 -7.23 -10.19 -6.00
CA ASP A 38 -8.36 -11.04 -5.60
C ASP A 38 -9.22 -10.36 -4.53
N VAL A 39 -8.59 -9.71 -3.57
CA VAL A 39 -9.30 -8.95 -2.54
C VAL A 39 -10.14 -7.83 -3.16
N LEU A 40 -9.56 -7.08 -4.09
CA LEU A 40 -10.28 -6.00 -4.78
C LEU A 40 -11.43 -6.56 -5.63
N GLU A 41 -11.21 -7.68 -6.31
CA GLU A 41 -12.21 -8.33 -7.15
C GLU A 41 -13.41 -8.84 -6.33
N GLU A 42 -13.20 -9.18 -5.05
CA GLU A 42 -14.29 -9.53 -4.14
C GLU A 42 -15.18 -8.33 -3.81
N GLY A 43 -14.78 -7.11 -4.14
CA GLY A 43 -15.54 -5.90 -3.82
C GLY A 43 -15.12 -5.23 -2.52
N TRP A 44 -14.06 -5.71 -1.87
CA TRP A 44 -13.52 -5.04 -0.68
C TRP A 44 -12.59 -3.91 -1.13
N LEU A 45 -13.14 -2.70 -1.23
CA LEU A 45 -12.40 -1.55 -1.74
C LEU A 45 -11.80 -0.73 -0.59
N PRO A 46 -10.46 -0.71 -0.49
CA PRO A 46 -9.80 0.11 0.53
C PRO A 46 -9.59 1.54 0.04
N GLU A 47 -9.45 2.47 0.96
CA GLU A 47 -8.96 3.82 0.65
C GLU A 47 -7.46 3.78 0.37
N LEU A 48 -6.74 2.86 1.02
CA LEU A 48 -5.28 2.77 0.94
C LEU A 48 -4.82 1.34 0.65
N VAL A 49 -3.85 1.21 -0.24
CA VAL A 49 -3.08 -0.02 -0.42
C VAL A 49 -1.62 0.29 -0.12
N CYS A 50 -1.02 -0.51 0.77
CA CYS A 50 0.43 -0.50 0.98
C CYS A 50 0.98 -1.77 0.34
N VAL A 51 1.91 -1.64 -0.59
CA VAL A 51 2.41 -2.78 -1.38
C VAL A 51 3.91 -2.74 -1.53
N ASP A 52 4.57 -3.90 -1.32
CA ASP A 52 5.99 -4.06 -1.61
C ASP A 52 6.20 -4.27 -3.11
N TRP A 53 7.42 -4.05 -3.59
CA TRP A 53 7.78 -4.25 -4.99
C TRP A 53 8.10 -5.71 -5.29
N ASN A 54 9.07 -6.27 -4.56
CA ASN A 54 9.57 -7.62 -4.85
C ASN A 54 8.75 -8.70 -4.14
N MET A 55 7.90 -9.36 -4.89
CA MET A 55 7.04 -10.43 -4.38
C MET A 55 6.92 -11.53 -5.44
N PRO A 56 6.70 -12.78 -5.03
CA PRO A 56 6.46 -13.86 -5.99
C PRO A 56 5.10 -13.70 -6.67
N VAL A 57 4.87 -14.45 -7.73
CA VAL A 57 3.62 -14.53 -8.49
C VAL A 57 3.32 -13.25 -9.25
N MET A 58 3.14 -12.13 -8.56
CA MET A 58 2.93 -10.80 -9.16
C MET A 58 3.60 -9.76 -8.29
N ASP A 59 4.57 -9.03 -8.84
CA ASP A 59 5.26 -7.97 -8.11
C ASP A 59 4.40 -6.71 -7.94
N GLY A 60 4.91 -5.78 -7.13
CA GLY A 60 4.17 -4.57 -6.79
C GLY A 60 3.94 -3.64 -7.98
N LEU A 61 4.89 -3.55 -8.91
CA LEU A 61 4.73 -2.70 -10.09
C LEU A 61 3.60 -3.21 -10.99
N ARG A 62 3.54 -4.51 -11.19
CA ARG A 62 2.48 -5.15 -11.98
C ARG A 62 1.13 -4.98 -11.29
N PHE A 63 1.10 -5.09 -9.97
CA PHE A 63 -0.12 -4.85 -9.19
C PHE A 63 -0.62 -3.42 -9.41
N VAL A 64 0.26 -2.43 -9.26
CA VAL A 64 -0.10 -1.01 -9.45
C VAL A 64 -0.67 -0.79 -10.86
N SER A 65 0.00 -1.33 -11.87
CA SER A 65 -0.47 -1.20 -13.26
C SER A 65 -1.84 -1.83 -13.45
N ALA A 66 -2.08 -3.00 -12.87
CA ALA A 66 -3.37 -3.69 -12.97
C ALA A 66 -4.50 -2.89 -12.31
N VAL A 67 -4.22 -2.30 -11.14
CA VAL A 67 -5.21 -1.47 -10.43
C VAL A 67 -5.56 -0.23 -11.26
N ARG A 68 -4.55 0.44 -11.81
CA ARG A 68 -4.79 1.66 -12.61
C ARG A 68 -5.49 1.37 -13.94
N ALA A 69 -5.38 0.16 -14.46
CA ALA A 69 -6.08 -0.25 -15.68
C ALA A 69 -7.58 -0.48 -15.46
N ASN A 70 -8.03 -0.61 -14.22
CA ASN A 70 -9.44 -0.87 -13.90
C ASN A 70 -10.11 0.42 -13.38
N PRO A 71 -11.05 1.02 -14.14
CA PRO A 71 -11.73 2.24 -13.70
C PRO A 71 -12.50 2.09 -12.38
N ALA A 72 -12.94 0.88 -12.04
CA ALA A 72 -13.66 0.63 -10.78
C ALA A 72 -12.79 0.87 -9.55
N TRP A 73 -11.47 0.83 -9.69
CA TRP A 73 -10.52 0.99 -8.60
C TRP A 73 -9.76 2.33 -8.65
N ARG A 74 -10.30 3.29 -9.38
CA ARG A 74 -9.64 4.60 -9.58
C ARG A 74 -9.41 5.34 -8.28
N SER A 75 -10.31 5.18 -7.30
CA SER A 75 -10.24 5.90 -6.03
C SER A 75 -9.25 5.30 -5.03
N VAL A 76 -8.69 4.13 -5.32
CA VAL A 76 -7.74 3.47 -4.42
C VAL A 76 -6.40 4.21 -4.45
N THR A 77 -5.93 4.65 -3.29
CA THR A 77 -4.61 5.28 -3.15
C THR A 77 -3.57 4.21 -2.88
N ILE A 78 -2.46 4.24 -3.60
CA ILE A 78 -1.40 3.23 -3.49
C ILE A 78 -0.12 3.88 -2.97
N MET A 79 0.44 3.30 -1.91
CA MET A 79 1.75 3.64 -1.38
C MET A 79 2.65 2.40 -1.48
N MET A 80 3.79 2.55 -2.17
CA MET A 80 4.81 1.50 -2.20
C MET A 80 5.59 1.55 -0.89
N ILE A 81 5.77 0.40 -0.23
CA ILE A 81 6.62 0.28 0.96
C ILE A 81 7.62 -0.83 0.69
N THR A 82 8.85 -0.48 0.34
CA THR A 82 9.80 -1.44 -0.20
C THR A 82 11.24 -1.06 0.12
N SER A 83 12.16 -2.04 0.04
CA SER A 83 13.59 -1.79 0.17
C SER A 83 14.23 -1.28 -1.12
N GLU A 84 13.50 -1.26 -2.23
CA GLU A 84 14.01 -0.73 -3.50
C GLU A 84 14.14 0.79 -3.40
N SER A 85 15.38 1.29 -3.51
CA SER A 85 15.67 2.70 -3.27
C SER A 85 16.29 3.42 -4.47
N GLU A 86 16.47 2.73 -5.60
CA GLU A 86 17.00 3.37 -6.79
C GLU A 86 16.02 4.38 -7.36
N GLN A 87 16.51 5.57 -7.70
CA GLN A 87 15.68 6.66 -8.17
C GLN A 87 14.85 6.28 -9.40
N GLY A 88 15.43 5.53 -10.33
CA GLY A 88 14.73 5.09 -11.52
C GLY A 88 13.53 4.20 -11.20
N GLN A 89 13.63 3.36 -10.17
CA GLN A 89 12.53 2.51 -9.74
C GLN A 89 11.44 3.31 -9.06
N ILE A 90 11.81 4.30 -8.24
CA ILE A 90 10.84 5.19 -7.62
C ILE A 90 10.02 5.92 -8.69
N VAL A 91 10.71 6.44 -9.71
CA VAL A 91 10.04 7.12 -10.83
C VAL A 91 9.11 6.16 -11.57
N ARG A 92 9.52 4.91 -11.80
CA ARG A 92 8.69 3.90 -12.48
C ARG A 92 7.41 3.62 -11.70
N ALA A 93 7.51 3.49 -10.37
CA ALA A 93 6.34 3.22 -9.54
C ALA A 93 5.34 4.37 -9.58
N LEU A 94 5.83 5.60 -9.46
CA LEU A 94 4.97 6.78 -9.50
C LEU A 94 4.35 6.96 -10.89
N ALA A 95 5.12 6.72 -11.95
CA ALA A 95 4.62 6.79 -13.32
C ALA A 95 3.57 5.71 -13.60
N ALA A 96 3.67 4.55 -12.97
CA ALA A 96 2.69 3.47 -13.12
C ALA A 96 1.38 3.76 -12.38
N GLY A 97 1.38 4.71 -11.44
CA GLY A 97 0.18 5.12 -10.74
C GLY A 97 0.21 5.00 -9.23
N ALA A 98 1.38 4.72 -8.62
CA ALA A 98 1.53 4.82 -7.18
C ALA A 98 1.52 6.30 -6.78
N HIS A 99 0.90 6.61 -5.66
CA HIS A 99 0.77 7.99 -5.18
C HIS A 99 1.93 8.39 -4.28
N GLU A 100 2.54 7.42 -3.61
CA GLU A 100 3.60 7.68 -2.64
C GLU A 100 4.55 6.49 -2.54
N TYR A 101 5.73 6.73 -1.99
CA TYR A 101 6.80 5.74 -1.90
C TYR A 101 7.48 5.87 -0.54
N LEU A 102 7.66 4.75 0.17
CA LEU A 102 8.33 4.70 1.46
C LEU A 102 9.37 3.60 1.45
N ILE A 103 10.61 3.93 1.85
CA ILE A 103 11.73 3.01 1.78
C ILE A 103 11.94 2.35 3.15
N LYS A 104 12.10 1.02 3.15
CA LYS A 104 12.47 0.25 4.34
C LYS A 104 13.95 0.45 4.67
N PRO A 105 14.34 0.55 5.94
CA PRO A 105 13.50 0.56 7.12
C PRO A 105 12.82 1.91 7.34
N PHE A 106 11.65 1.90 7.95
CA PHE A 106 10.85 3.09 8.19
C PHE A 106 10.40 3.12 9.65
N THR A 107 9.91 4.28 10.10
CA THR A 107 9.30 4.44 11.42
C THR A 107 7.78 4.54 11.27
N ALA A 108 7.05 4.32 12.38
CA ALA A 108 5.61 4.53 12.41
C ALA A 108 5.27 5.98 12.05
N ASP A 109 6.08 6.94 12.53
CA ASP A 109 5.88 8.36 12.22
C ASP A 109 6.03 8.63 10.72
N ALA A 110 6.91 7.94 10.02
CA ALA A 110 7.07 8.10 8.58
C ALA A 110 5.79 7.70 7.83
N ILE A 111 5.15 6.61 8.23
CA ILE A 111 3.87 6.19 7.66
C ILE A 111 2.81 7.24 7.97
N ARG A 112 2.71 7.68 9.23
CA ARG A 112 1.75 8.70 9.64
C ARG A 112 1.91 9.98 8.81
N ASP A 113 3.13 10.45 8.63
CA ASP A 113 3.41 11.66 7.87
C ASP A 113 2.99 11.53 6.40
N LYS A 114 3.25 10.37 5.78
CA LYS A 114 2.81 10.12 4.41
C LYS A 114 1.29 10.13 4.29
N LEU A 115 0.59 9.50 5.23
CA LEU A 115 -0.87 9.47 5.23
C LEU A 115 -1.45 10.87 5.42
N ALA A 116 -0.82 11.70 6.25
CA ALA A 116 -1.25 13.09 6.42
C ALA A 116 -1.13 13.86 5.11
N LEU A 117 -0.02 13.70 4.39
CA LEU A 117 0.19 14.34 3.08
C LEU A 117 -0.85 13.88 2.05
N LEU A 118 -1.24 12.63 2.11
CA LEU A 118 -2.22 12.05 1.18
C LEU A 118 -3.67 12.37 1.56
N GLY A 119 -3.90 12.99 2.71
CA GLY A 119 -5.26 13.23 3.21
C GLY A 119 -5.94 11.97 3.70
N LEU A 120 -5.17 10.95 4.09
CA LEU A 120 -5.66 9.63 4.48
C LEU A 120 -5.41 9.30 5.95
N LEU A 121 -5.10 10.29 6.77
CA LEU A 121 -4.97 10.08 8.22
C LEU A 121 -6.36 10.05 8.83
N PRO A 122 -6.78 8.92 9.45
CA PRO A 122 -8.10 8.85 10.06
C PRO A 122 -8.29 9.93 11.14
N GLU A 123 -9.51 10.39 11.30
CA GLU A 123 -9.84 11.49 12.20
C GLU A 123 -9.40 11.23 13.65
N GLU A 124 -9.52 9.99 14.11
CA GLU A 124 -9.11 9.56 15.45
C GLU A 124 -7.62 9.75 15.70
N ALA A 125 -6.81 9.71 14.67
CA ALA A 125 -5.37 9.84 14.77
C ALA A 125 -4.89 11.29 14.82
N VAL A 126 -5.77 12.24 14.56
CA VAL A 126 -5.44 13.68 14.54
C VAL A 126 -5.45 14.28 15.95
N LEU A 127 -6.13 13.66 16.86
CA LEU A 127 -6.31 14.14 18.25
C LEU A 127 -5.07 14.00 19.13
#